data_9cf18b3ac96be7c2011f5cdee09c6713
#
_entry.id   9cf18b3ac96be7c2011f5cdee09c6713
#
_cell.length_a   1.000
_cell.length_b   1.000
_cell.length_c   1.000
_cell.angle_alpha   90.00
_cell.angle_beta   90.00
_cell.angle_gamma   90.00
#
_symmetry.space_group_name_H-M   'P 1'
#
loop_
_entity.id
_entity.type
_entity.pdbx_description
1 polymer ?
#
loop_
_entity_poly.entity_id
_entity_poly.type
_entity_poly.pdbx_seq_one_letter_code
_entity_poly.pdbx_strand_id
1 'polypeptide(L)'
;GPKSGAEELLKGADDDLLKEDAGVPSKETVLERRNACLQGMSEEDIARLTENIKVANLAMEYSFLYDRLFERMADPEDLYWNYVDQKGDIQIGYSLEQEAVDAWKEYSQNAEEITDMDSYWKVYQQYEEEHGQPVYAYNRFDADNFIALMEEMKGLLKNDMLTADLNQLIENTRQAKETHDVTYIKEIYYLLHDMDYYLLRYAPDDVAAFVQDKGRIAVYYGALQVYG
;
A
#
# COMPACT_ATOMS: atom_id res chain seq x y z
N GLY A 1 -24.58 -10.92 -2.23
CA GLY A 1 -24.41 -11.67 -3.46
C GLY A 1 -23.19 -12.57 -3.43
N PRO A 2 -22.95 -13.40 -4.44
CA PRO A 2 -21.75 -14.20 -4.47
C PRO A 2 -20.52 -13.31 -4.51
N LYS A 3 -19.45 -13.72 -3.81
CA LYS A 3 -18.19 -13.01 -3.86
C LYS A 3 -17.62 -13.05 -5.27
N SER A 4 -16.95 -11.99 -5.69
CA SER A 4 -16.25 -12.00 -6.97
C SER A 4 -15.11 -13.03 -6.95
N GLY A 5 -14.73 -13.54 -8.12
CA GLY A 5 -13.58 -14.44 -8.24
C GLY A 5 -12.29 -13.80 -7.75
N ALA A 6 -12.14 -12.48 -7.92
CA ALA A 6 -11.00 -11.73 -7.42
C ALA A 6 -10.94 -11.75 -5.89
N GLU A 7 -12.05 -11.55 -5.19
CA GLU A 7 -12.10 -11.60 -3.72
C GLU A 7 -11.69 -12.96 -3.18
N GLU A 8 -12.22 -14.03 -3.75
CA GLU A 8 -11.87 -15.39 -3.34
C GLU A 8 -10.40 -15.70 -3.56
N LEU A 9 -9.85 -15.27 -4.70
CA LEU A 9 -8.44 -15.45 -5.02
C LEU A 9 -7.53 -14.72 -4.03
N LEU A 10 -7.84 -13.46 -3.73
CA LEU A 10 -7.08 -12.63 -2.80
C LEU A 10 -7.17 -13.15 -1.36
N LYS A 11 -8.33 -13.62 -0.95
CA LYS A 11 -8.55 -14.15 0.38
C LYS A 11 -7.64 -15.33 0.67
N GLY A 12 -7.51 -16.27 -0.27
CA GLY A 12 -6.60 -17.40 -0.11
C GLY A 12 -5.13 -16.98 -0.02
N ALA A 13 -4.71 -16.01 -0.83
CA ALA A 13 -3.34 -15.48 -0.80
C ALA A 13 -3.02 -14.78 0.53
N ASP A 14 -3.97 -13.99 1.06
CA ASP A 14 -3.83 -13.29 2.34
C ASP A 14 -3.63 -14.24 3.51
N ASP A 15 -4.47 -15.29 3.61
CA ASP A 15 -4.47 -16.18 4.76
C ASP A 15 -3.12 -16.87 4.95
N ASP A 16 -2.38 -17.12 3.86
CA ASP A 16 -1.10 -17.81 3.89
C ASP A 16 0.12 -16.89 3.94
N LEU A 17 -0.02 -15.63 3.51
CA LEU A 17 1.11 -14.74 3.27
C LEU A 17 1.25 -13.59 4.26
N LEU A 18 0.18 -13.20 4.93
CA LEU A 18 0.15 -12.02 5.79
C LEU A 18 -0.03 -12.37 7.26
N LYS A 19 0.37 -11.44 8.13
CA LYS A 19 0.12 -11.51 9.56
C LYS A 19 -1.36 -11.45 9.87
N GLU A 20 -1.73 -12.04 11.00
CA GLU A 20 -3.07 -11.93 11.55
C GLU A 20 -3.34 -10.52 12.10
N ASP A 21 -4.64 -10.20 12.24
CA ASP A 21 -5.09 -8.96 12.86
C ASP A 21 -4.64 -8.89 14.33
N ALA A 22 -3.95 -7.82 14.68
CA ALA A 22 -3.46 -7.59 16.05
C ALA A 22 -4.50 -6.90 16.95
N GLY A 23 -5.69 -6.60 16.43
CA GLY A 23 -6.72 -5.86 17.14
C GLY A 23 -6.60 -4.34 16.92
N VAL A 24 -7.65 -3.76 16.35
CA VAL A 24 -7.69 -2.34 15.98
C VAL A 24 -7.62 -1.47 17.25
N PRO A 25 -6.73 -0.46 17.32
CA PRO A 25 -6.74 0.49 18.42
C PRO A 25 -8.04 1.33 18.41
N SER A 26 -8.43 1.85 19.56
CA SER A 26 -9.61 2.70 19.61
C SER A 26 -9.43 3.96 18.80
N LYS A 27 -10.53 4.50 18.27
CA LYS A 27 -10.51 5.78 17.54
C LYS A 27 -9.86 6.89 18.37
N GLU A 28 -10.16 6.95 19.66
CA GLU A 28 -9.57 7.91 20.56
C GLU A 28 -8.05 7.80 20.63
N THR A 29 -7.54 6.56 20.76
CA THR A 29 -6.11 6.29 20.77
C THR A 29 -5.46 6.71 19.45
N VAL A 30 -6.05 6.37 18.30
CA VAL A 30 -5.51 6.74 16.98
C VAL A 30 -5.42 8.26 16.85
N LEU A 31 -6.49 8.98 17.16
CA LEU A 31 -6.51 10.44 17.05
C LEU A 31 -5.51 11.11 17.99
N GLU A 32 -5.38 10.60 19.21
CA GLU A 32 -4.39 11.10 20.19
C GLU A 32 -2.97 10.92 19.66
N ARG A 33 -2.62 9.72 19.18
CA ARG A 33 -1.29 9.42 18.65
C ARG A 33 -1.00 10.21 17.38
N ARG A 34 -1.99 10.31 16.50
CA ARG A 34 -1.87 11.12 15.29
C ARG A 34 -1.56 12.57 15.61
N ASN A 35 -2.34 13.17 16.49
CA ASN A 35 -2.14 14.57 16.87
C ASN A 35 -0.77 14.80 17.52
N ALA A 36 -0.33 13.87 18.36
CA ALA A 36 0.98 13.94 18.98
C ALA A 36 2.13 13.84 17.95
N CYS A 37 2.03 12.90 16.99
CA CYS A 37 3.03 12.75 15.93
C CYS A 37 3.14 13.98 15.03
N LEU A 38 2.02 14.64 14.77
CA LEU A 38 1.95 15.77 13.83
C LEU A 38 2.13 17.14 14.50
N GLN A 39 2.25 17.17 15.82
CA GLN A 39 2.39 18.41 16.56
C GLN A 39 3.58 19.22 16.10
N GLY A 40 3.35 20.50 15.81
CA GLY A 40 4.38 21.44 15.36
C GLY A 40 4.56 21.49 13.85
N MET A 41 3.97 20.58 13.09
CA MET A 41 4.05 20.58 11.63
C MET A 41 3.03 21.57 11.04
N SER A 42 3.39 22.15 9.90
CA SER A 42 2.46 22.96 9.11
C SER A 42 1.40 22.06 8.45
N GLU A 43 0.24 22.65 8.09
CA GLU A 43 -0.80 21.92 7.37
C GLU A 43 -0.29 21.37 6.03
N GLU A 44 0.57 22.13 5.33
CA GLU A 44 1.20 21.71 4.08
C GLU A 44 2.09 20.48 4.28
N ASP A 45 2.91 20.47 5.31
CA ASP A 45 3.81 19.33 5.60
C ASP A 45 3.03 18.10 6.07
N ILE A 46 1.96 18.29 6.84
CA ILE A 46 1.04 17.20 7.23
C ILE A 46 0.41 16.58 5.98
N ALA A 47 -0.08 17.41 5.07
CA ALA A 47 -0.67 16.93 3.82
C ALA A 47 0.36 16.18 2.97
N ARG A 48 1.59 16.66 2.90
CA ARG A 48 2.67 16.02 2.15
C ARG A 48 3.05 14.67 2.72
N LEU A 49 3.24 14.58 4.04
CA LEU A 49 3.50 13.32 4.72
C LEU A 49 2.35 12.32 4.50
N THR A 50 1.13 12.76 4.73
CA THR A 50 -0.08 11.93 4.61
C THR A 50 -0.24 11.39 3.18
N GLU A 51 -0.09 12.25 2.18
CA GLU A 51 -0.26 11.85 0.77
C GLU A 51 0.84 10.88 0.32
N ASN A 52 2.08 11.12 0.68
CA ASN A 52 3.18 10.22 0.29
C ASN A 52 3.03 8.82 0.93
N ILE A 53 2.62 8.75 2.18
CA ILE A 53 2.38 7.46 2.84
C ILE A 53 1.17 6.76 2.23
N LYS A 54 0.10 7.49 1.96
CA LYS A 54 -1.07 6.96 1.25
C LYS A 54 -0.70 6.34 -0.09
N VAL A 55 0.02 7.08 -0.92
CA VAL A 55 0.42 6.61 -2.26
C VAL A 55 1.28 5.35 -2.15
N ALA A 56 2.25 5.35 -1.25
CA ALA A 56 3.12 4.20 -1.03
C ALA A 56 2.33 2.96 -0.56
N ASN A 57 1.41 3.14 0.39
CA ASN A 57 0.56 2.05 0.86
C ASN A 57 -0.31 1.48 -0.26
N LEU A 58 -0.99 2.32 -1.02
CA LEU A 58 -1.89 1.86 -2.07
C LEU A 58 -1.13 1.20 -3.23
N ALA A 59 0.07 1.66 -3.54
CA ALA A 59 0.95 0.98 -4.50
C ALA A 59 1.31 -0.43 -4.03
N MET A 60 1.60 -0.60 -2.73
CA MET A 60 1.86 -1.93 -2.16
C MET A 60 0.62 -2.83 -2.19
N GLU A 61 -0.55 -2.31 -1.85
CA GLU A 61 -1.81 -3.08 -1.94
C GLU A 61 -2.05 -3.58 -3.37
N TYR A 62 -1.94 -2.68 -4.33
CA TYR A 62 -2.21 -3.04 -5.72
C TYR A 62 -1.28 -4.11 -6.26
N SER A 63 0.01 -3.95 -6.05
CA SER A 63 1.00 -4.80 -6.71
C SER A 63 1.41 -6.00 -5.86
N PHE A 64 1.64 -5.78 -4.57
CA PHE A 64 2.17 -6.84 -3.74
C PHE A 64 1.08 -7.73 -3.16
N LEU A 65 -0.07 -7.15 -2.79
CA LEU A 65 -1.16 -7.94 -2.24
C LEU A 65 -2.05 -8.50 -3.36
N TYR A 66 -2.64 -7.64 -4.18
CA TYR A 66 -3.66 -8.07 -5.14
C TYR A 66 -3.08 -8.72 -6.39
N ASP A 67 -1.92 -8.29 -6.87
CA ASP A 67 -1.17 -8.95 -7.93
C ASP A 67 -0.32 -10.12 -7.45
N ARG A 68 -0.37 -10.42 -6.16
CA ARG A 68 0.30 -11.56 -5.55
C ARG A 68 1.83 -11.53 -5.71
N LEU A 69 2.43 -10.34 -5.72
CA LEU A 69 3.89 -10.22 -5.84
C LEU A 69 4.62 -10.80 -4.62
N PHE A 70 4.03 -10.78 -3.43
CA PHE A 70 4.62 -11.43 -2.26
C PHE A 70 4.90 -12.91 -2.53
N GLU A 71 3.95 -13.60 -3.17
CA GLU A 71 4.11 -15.01 -3.52
C GLU A 71 5.25 -15.22 -4.53
N ARG A 72 5.30 -14.41 -5.57
CA ARG A 72 6.37 -14.49 -6.58
C ARG A 72 7.73 -14.14 -6.01
N MET A 73 7.81 -13.08 -5.24
CA MET A 73 9.07 -12.59 -4.66
C MET A 73 9.56 -13.43 -3.48
N ALA A 74 8.83 -14.48 -3.09
CA ALA A 74 9.37 -15.51 -2.21
C ALA A 74 10.58 -16.24 -2.84
N ASP A 75 10.65 -16.25 -4.18
CA ASP A 75 11.86 -16.64 -4.91
C ASP A 75 12.80 -15.43 -5.00
N PRO A 76 14.01 -15.47 -4.39
CA PRO A 76 14.95 -14.34 -4.44
C PRO A 76 15.45 -13.99 -5.85
N GLU A 77 15.29 -14.90 -6.80
CA GLU A 77 15.70 -14.74 -8.20
C GLU A 77 14.55 -14.31 -9.12
N ASP A 78 13.36 -14.10 -8.58
CA ASP A 78 12.22 -13.70 -9.40
C ASP A 78 12.44 -12.31 -10.02
N LEU A 79 11.95 -12.16 -11.25
CA LEU A 79 12.08 -10.95 -12.06
C LEU A 79 11.57 -9.69 -11.31
N TYR A 80 10.58 -9.84 -10.44
CA TYR A 80 10.00 -8.71 -9.73
C TYR A 80 10.93 -8.08 -8.68
N TRP A 81 12.05 -8.74 -8.33
CA TRP A 81 13.09 -8.09 -7.52
C TRP A 81 13.77 -6.93 -8.27
N ASN A 82 13.59 -6.84 -9.59
CA ASN A 82 14.06 -5.69 -10.36
C ASN A 82 13.40 -4.38 -9.95
N TYR A 83 12.20 -4.41 -9.35
CA TYR A 83 11.60 -3.22 -8.73
C TYR A 83 12.52 -2.64 -7.65
N VAL A 84 12.96 -3.52 -6.78
CA VAL A 84 13.78 -3.13 -5.62
C VAL A 84 15.17 -2.66 -6.10
N ASP A 85 15.73 -3.36 -7.08
CA ASP A 85 17.08 -3.10 -7.60
C ASP A 85 17.13 -2.02 -8.68
N GLN A 86 15.98 -1.49 -9.09
CA GLN A 86 15.86 -0.53 -10.18
C GLN A 86 16.42 -1.04 -11.51
N LYS A 87 16.10 -2.27 -11.84
CA LYS A 87 16.52 -2.90 -13.10
C LYS A 87 15.31 -3.18 -13.99
N GLY A 88 15.27 -2.54 -15.17
CA GLY A 88 14.17 -2.71 -16.12
C GLY A 88 13.00 -1.78 -15.89
N ASP A 89 11.89 -2.04 -16.59
CA ASP A 89 10.71 -1.15 -16.63
C ASP A 89 9.55 -1.64 -15.79
N ILE A 90 9.81 -2.48 -14.81
CA ILE A 90 8.78 -2.97 -13.89
C ILE A 90 8.37 -1.82 -12.98
N GLN A 91 7.08 -1.55 -12.92
CA GLN A 91 6.52 -0.44 -12.15
C GLN A 91 5.35 -0.90 -11.30
N ILE A 92 5.20 -0.24 -10.14
CA ILE A 92 4.01 -0.34 -9.30
C ILE A 92 3.10 0.82 -9.66
N GLY A 93 1.84 0.52 -9.98
CA GLY A 93 0.88 1.50 -10.43
C GLY A 93 -0.16 1.85 -9.37
N TYR A 94 -0.39 3.14 -9.22
CA TYR A 94 -1.47 3.70 -8.41
C TYR A 94 -1.89 5.04 -8.98
N SER A 95 -3.20 5.30 -9.07
CA SER A 95 -3.69 6.59 -9.52
C SER A 95 -3.75 7.58 -8.35
N LEU A 96 -3.19 8.77 -8.56
CA LEU A 96 -3.30 9.90 -7.63
C LEU A 96 -4.58 10.71 -7.86
N GLU A 97 -5.28 10.48 -8.97
CA GLU A 97 -6.48 11.22 -9.34
C GLU A 97 -7.72 10.53 -8.77
N GLN A 98 -8.31 11.11 -7.74
CA GLN A 98 -9.45 10.53 -7.06
C GLN A 98 -10.65 10.29 -7.99
N GLU A 99 -10.91 11.20 -8.93
CA GLU A 99 -11.99 11.03 -9.91
C GLU A 99 -11.77 9.80 -10.78
N ALA A 100 -10.55 9.55 -11.24
CA ALA A 100 -10.22 8.38 -12.06
C ALA A 100 -10.37 7.09 -11.25
N VAL A 101 -9.93 7.09 -10.00
CA VAL A 101 -10.09 5.95 -9.08
C VAL A 101 -11.57 5.64 -8.85
N ASP A 102 -12.37 6.66 -8.56
CA ASP A 102 -13.80 6.50 -8.29
C ASP A 102 -14.55 6.00 -9.52
N ALA A 103 -14.22 6.54 -10.70
CA ALA A 103 -14.84 6.12 -11.98
C ALA A 103 -14.51 4.65 -12.29
N TRP A 104 -13.26 4.25 -12.13
CA TRP A 104 -12.85 2.86 -12.31
C TRP A 104 -13.51 1.94 -11.27
N LYS A 105 -13.56 2.36 -10.03
CA LYS A 105 -14.22 1.63 -8.94
C LYS A 105 -15.69 1.33 -9.26
N GLU A 106 -16.43 2.36 -9.69
CA GLU A 106 -17.82 2.20 -10.09
C GLU A 106 -17.96 1.26 -11.29
N TYR A 107 -17.16 1.46 -12.32
CA TYR A 107 -17.18 0.62 -13.51
C TYR A 107 -16.85 -0.84 -13.19
N SER A 108 -15.77 -1.08 -12.45
CA SER A 108 -15.32 -2.44 -12.15
C SER A 108 -16.27 -3.21 -11.23
N GLN A 109 -16.93 -2.53 -10.30
CA GLN A 109 -17.91 -3.12 -9.41
C GLN A 109 -19.18 -3.59 -10.16
N ASN A 110 -19.48 -2.98 -11.28
CA ASN A 110 -20.64 -3.30 -12.10
C ASN A 110 -20.32 -4.18 -13.31
N ALA A 111 -19.05 -4.46 -13.56
CA ALA A 111 -18.60 -5.29 -14.67
C ALA A 111 -18.77 -6.78 -14.36
N GLU A 112 -19.79 -7.41 -14.95
CA GLU A 112 -20.09 -8.84 -14.76
C GLU A 112 -18.97 -9.75 -15.29
N GLU A 113 -18.16 -9.26 -16.21
CA GLU A 113 -17.04 -9.97 -16.81
C GLU A 113 -15.89 -10.23 -15.84
N ILE A 114 -15.81 -9.45 -14.76
CA ILE A 114 -14.75 -9.62 -13.75
C ILE A 114 -15.13 -10.75 -12.80
N THR A 115 -14.49 -11.91 -12.99
CA THR A 115 -14.71 -13.11 -12.17
C THR A 115 -13.45 -13.58 -11.45
N ASP A 116 -12.27 -13.12 -11.91
CA ASP A 116 -10.95 -13.46 -11.35
C ASP A 116 -9.94 -12.36 -11.71
N MET A 117 -8.69 -12.55 -11.34
CA MET A 117 -7.63 -11.56 -11.64
C MET A 117 -7.35 -11.43 -13.14
N ASP A 118 -7.42 -12.52 -13.89
CA ASP A 118 -7.19 -12.47 -15.33
C ASP A 118 -8.25 -11.64 -16.04
N SER A 119 -9.52 -11.88 -15.73
CA SER A 119 -10.63 -11.09 -16.28
C SER A 119 -10.61 -9.64 -15.78
N TYR A 120 -10.18 -9.40 -14.54
CA TYR A 120 -9.97 -8.05 -14.03
C TYR A 120 -9.01 -7.26 -14.91
N TRP A 121 -7.85 -7.82 -15.22
CA TRP A 121 -6.85 -7.12 -16.05
C TRP A 121 -7.28 -6.93 -17.49
N LYS A 122 -8.05 -7.85 -18.06
CA LYS A 122 -8.64 -7.67 -19.40
C LYS A 122 -9.62 -6.51 -19.43
N VAL A 123 -10.52 -6.45 -18.45
CA VAL A 123 -11.49 -5.36 -18.33
C VAL A 123 -10.78 -4.04 -18.09
N TYR A 124 -9.76 -4.02 -17.24
CA TYR A 124 -8.95 -2.84 -17.00
C TYR A 124 -8.27 -2.32 -18.28
N GLN A 125 -7.66 -3.21 -19.08
CA GLN A 125 -7.02 -2.81 -20.33
C GLN A 125 -8.01 -2.21 -21.31
N GLN A 126 -9.19 -2.79 -21.45
CA GLN A 126 -10.25 -2.25 -22.30
C GLN A 126 -10.71 -0.87 -21.82
N TYR A 127 -10.87 -0.72 -20.51
CA TYR A 127 -11.26 0.55 -19.89
C TYR A 127 -10.21 1.64 -20.17
N GLU A 128 -8.95 1.32 -20.01
CA GLU A 128 -7.84 2.24 -20.28
C GLU A 128 -7.81 2.66 -21.76
N GLU A 129 -7.99 1.73 -22.68
CA GLU A 129 -8.05 2.02 -24.13
C GLU A 129 -9.21 2.95 -24.47
N GLU A 130 -10.39 2.72 -23.89
CA GLU A 130 -11.59 3.51 -24.15
C GLU A 130 -11.51 4.93 -23.56
N HIS A 131 -10.90 5.10 -22.43
CA HIS A 131 -10.85 6.38 -21.71
C HIS A 131 -9.56 7.17 -21.95
N GLY A 132 -8.57 6.57 -22.64
CA GLY A 132 -7.34 7.27 -23.05
C GLY A 132 -6.47 7.76 -21.89
N GLN A 133 -6.77 7.37 -20.63
CA GLN A 133 -6.01 7.76 -19.46
C GLN A 133 -5.73 6.55 -18.59
N PRO A 134 -4.48 6.38 -18.13
CA PRO A 134 -4.20 5.33 -17.17
C PRO A 134 -4.90 5.63 -15.84
N VAL A 135 -5.55 4.63 -15.28
CA VAL A 135 -6.09 4.73 -13.93
C VAL A 135 -4.95 4.77 -12.92
N TYR A 136 -3.79 4.21 -13.27
CA TYR A 136 -2.62 4.15 -12.42
C TYR A 136 -1.59 5.21 -12.79
N ALA A 137 -1.10 5.92 -11.80
CA ALA A 137 0.18 6.61 -11.89
C ALA A 137 1.28 5.58 -11.57
N TYR A 138 2.26 5.46 -12.44
CA TYR A 138 3.31 4.46 -12.28
C TYR A 138 4.40 5.00 -11.36
N ASN A 139 4.58 4.33 -10.23
CA ASN A 139 5.67 4.58 -9.31
C ASN A 139 6.63 3.39 -9.34
N ARG A 140 7.89 3.67 -9.59
CA ARG A 140 8.92 2.66 -9.41
C ARG A 140 9.17 2.49 -7.92
N PHE A 141 8.94 1.29 -7.42
CA PHE A 141 9.36 0.95 -6.07
C PHE A 141 10.81 0.46 -6.11
N ASP A 142 11.73 1.39 -6.31
CA ASP A 142 13.13 1.06 -6.12
C ASP A 142 13.58 1.47 -4.71
N ALA A 143 14.53 0.70 -4.18
CA ALA A 143 14.97 0.87 -2.81
C ALA A 143 15.56 2.26 -2.55
N ASP A 144 16.37 2.76 -3.46
CA ASP A 144 17.08 4.02 -3.25
C ASP A 144 16.12 5.21 -3.25
N ASN A 145 15.17 5.24 -4.20
CA ASN A 145 14.16 6.30 -4.24
C ASN A 145 13.21 6.25 -3.05
N PHE A 146 12.82 5.04 -2.63
CA PHE A 146 11.96 4.89 -1.47
C PHE A 146 12.66 5.34 -0.18
N ILE A 147 13.93 4.98 0.00
CA ILE A 147 14.74 5.44 1.14
C ILE A 147 14.84 6.97 1.14
N ALA A 148 15.16 7.58 -0.01
CA ALA A 148 15.24 9.04 -0.14
C ALA A 148 13.91 9.70 0.23
N LEU A 149 12.78 9.15 -0.21
CA LEU A 149 11.46 9.66 0.13
C LEU A 149 11.19 9.57 1.64
N MET A 150 11.53 8.46 2.27
CA MET A 150 11.32 8.30 3.72
C MET A 150 12.23 9.23 4.53
N GLU A 151 13.47 9.46 4.09
CA GLU A 151 14.36 10.47 4.70
C GLU A 151 13.75 11.87 4.58
N GLU A 152 13.18 12.20 3.43
CA GLU A 152 12.50 13.48 3.24
C GLU A 152 11.29 13.61 4.17
N MET A 153 10.46 12.57 4.28
CA MET A 153 9.31 12.57 5.19
C MET A 153 9.74 12.73 6.65
N LYS A 154 10.82 12.06 7.04
CA LYS A 154 11.39 12.18 8.37
C LYS A 154 11.82 13.61 8.67
N GLY A 155 12.37 14.32 7.67
CA GLY A 155 12.75 15.72 7.78
C GLY A 155 11.57 16.69 7.99
N LEU A 156 10.34 16.29 7.71
CA LEU A 156 9.15 17.13 7.95
C LEU A 156 8.68 17.09 9.41
N LEU A 157 9.10 16.08 10.17
CA LEU A 157 8.67 15.88 11.57
C LEU A 157 9.25 16.96 12.48
N LYS A 158 8.46 17.39 13.47
CA LYS A 158 8.87 18.36 14.49
C LYS A 158 9.08 17.75 15.87
N ASN A 159 8.87 16.45 16.00
CA ASN A 159 9.16 15.66 17.19
C ASN A 159 9.53 14.22 16.79
N ASP A 160 9.98 13.42 17.74
CA ASP A 160 10.56 12.11 17.48
C ASP A 160 9.57 10.94 17.47
N MET A 161 8.28 11.18 17.67
CA MET A 161 7.32 10.09 17.89
C MET A 161 7.18 9.13 16.71
N LEU A 162 7.30 9.61 15.48
CA LEU A 162 7.16 8.78 14.28
C LEU A 162 8.52 8.40 13.66
N THR A 163 9.62 8.92 14.21
CA THR A 163 10.96 8.73 13.66
C THR A 163 11.36 7.26 13.61
N ALA A 164 11.09 6.49 14.65
CA ALA A 164 11.44 5.08 14.71
C ALA A 164 10.72 4.26 13.63
N ASP A 165 9.46 4.57 13.36
CA ASP A 165 8.68 3.87 12.32
C ASP A 165 9.19 4.20 10.92
N LEU A 166 9.53 5.45 10.63
CA LEU A 166 10.13 5.82 9.35
C LEU A 166 11.54 5.22 9.19
N ASN A 167 12.32 5.16 10.24
CA ASN A 167 13.61 4.48 10.22
C ASN A 167 13.47 2.97 9.96
N GLN A 168 12.42 2.36 10.48
CA GLN A 168 12.15 0.94 10.23
C GLN A 168 11.80 0.68 8.76
N LEU A 169 11.04 1.58 8.13
CA LEU A 169 10.79 1.51 6.68
C LEU A 169 12.09 1.58 5.89
N ILE A 170 12.98 2.50 6.26
CA ILE A 170 14.28 2.66 5.61
C ILE A 170 15.14 1.41 5.77
N GLU A 171 15.23 0.88 6.99
CA GLU A 171 16.07 -0.30 7.27
C GLU A 171 15.53 -1.55 6.57
N ASN A 172 14.22 -1.80 6.61
CA ASN A 172 13.62 -2.92 5.90
C ASN A 172 13.85 -2.82 4.38
N THR A 173 13.85 -1.61 3.84
CA THR A 173 14.12 -1.40 2.42
C THR A 173 15.58 -1.71 2.06
N ARG A 174 16.53 -1.32 2.91
CA ARG A 174 17.95 -1.68 2.73
C ARG A 174 18.13 -3.19 2.75
N GLN A 175 17.53 -3.85 3.72
CA GLN A 175 17.61 -5.31 3.85
C GLN A 175 16.95 -6.03 2.68
N ALA A 176 15.81 -5.56 2.21
CA ALA A 176 15.16 -6.13 1.03
C ALA A 176 16.06 -6.07 -0.21
N LYS A 177 16.70 -4.92 -0.43
CA LYS A 177 17.66 -4.74 -1.54
C LYS A 177 18.86 -5.66 -1.42
N GLU A 178 19.41 -5.77 -0.22
CA GLU A 178 20.63 -6.55 0.03
C GLU A 178 20.41 -8.06 -0.05
N THR A 179 19.28 -8.53 0.48
CA THR A 179 19.05 -9.97 0.69
C THR A 179 18.07 -10.62 -0.28
N HIS A 180 17.19 -9.82 -0.94
CA HIS A 180 16.04 -10.34 -1.70
C HIS A 180 15.15 -11.29 -0.87
N ASP A 181 15.04 -11.03 0.44
CA ASP A 181 14.12 -11.73 1.32
C ASP A 181 12.78 -10.99 1.36
N VAL A 182 11.74 -11.65 0.89
CA VAL A 182 10.40 -11.08 0.80
C VAL A 182 9.83 -10.67 2.17
N THR A 183 10.34 -11.23 3.25
CA THR A 183 9.92 -10.87 4.61
C THR A 183 10.09 -9.37 4.86
N TYR A 184 11.16 -8.76 4.36
CA TYR A 184 11.38 -7.32 4.50
C TYR A 184 10.37 -6.49 3.71
N ILE A 185 9.98 -6.95 2.52
CA ILE A 185 8.92 -6.29 1.73
C ILE A 185 7.57 -6.36 2.45
N LYS A 186 7.25 -7.51 3.04
CA LYS A 186 6.02 -7.65 3.85
C LYS A 186 6.02 -6.70 5.04
N GLU A 187 7.15 -6.58 5.74
CA GLU A 187 7.27 -5.64 6.86
C GLU A 187 7.09 -4.18 6.41
N ILE A 188 7.60 -3.82 5.25
CA ILE A 188 7.34 -2.49 4.65
C ILE A 188 5.84 -2.30 4.44
N TYR A 189 5.17 -3.29 3.89
CA TYR A 189 3.72 -3.25 3.67
C TYR A 189 2.96 -3.07 5.00
N TYR A 190 3.29 -3.84 6.02
CA TYR A 190 2.61 -3.73 7.32
C TYR A 190 2.76 -2.34 7.92
N LEU A 191 3.95 -1.77 7.88
CA LEU A 191 4.21 -0.42 8.38
C LEU A 191 3.44 0.64 7.60
N LEU A 192 3.49 0.59 6.27
CA LEU A 192 2.79 1.55 5.41
C LEU A 192 1.28 1.44 5.59
N HIS A 193 0.75 0.22 5.65
CA HIS A 193 -0.67 -0.03 5.87
C HIS A 193 -1.17 0.59 7.16
N ASP A 194 -0.51 0.29 8.27
CA ASP A 194 -0.91 0.78 9.59
C ASP A 194 -0.68 2.29 9.71
N MET A 195 0.42 2.81 9.16
CA MET A 195 0.72 4.24 9.19
C MET A 195 -0.31 5.04 8.40
N ASP A 196 -0.76 4.51 7.27
CA ASP A 196 -1.78 5.15 6.45
C ASP A 196 -3.16 5.06 7.08
N TYR A 197 -3.67 3.85 7.29
CA TYR A 197 -5.06 3.63 7.71
C TYR A 197 -5.29 3.86 9.21
N TYR A 198 -4.30 3.57 10.04
CA TYR A 198 -4.45 3.60 11.49
C TYR A 198 -3.64 4.70 12.18
N LEU A 199 -3.17 5.68 11.43
CA LEU A 199 -2.52 6.85 11.99
C LEU A 199 -2.83 8.10 11.16
N LEU A 200 -2.26 8.24 9.96
CA LEU A 200 -2.29 9.51 9.23
C LEU A 200 -3.66 9.84 8.64
N ARG A 201 -4.27 8.94 7.89
CA ARG A 201 -5.62 9.16 7.35
C ARG A 201 -6.72 8.69 8.29
N TYR A 202 -6.47 7.63 9.00
CA TYR A 202 -7.50 6.90 9.76
C TYR A 202 -8.76 6.65 8.93
N ALA A 203 -8.56 6.11 7.73
CA ALA A 203 -9.62 5.86 6.77
C ALA A 203 -9.52 4.43 6.20
N PRO A 204 -9.78 3.39 7.01
CA PRO A 204 -9.64 2.00 6.56
C PRO A 204 -10.62 1.63 5.43
N ASP A 205 -11.60 2.48 5.15
CA ASP A 205 -12.54 2.31 4.04
C ASP A 205 -11.98 2.75 2.68
N ASP A 206 -10.85 3.45 2.65
CA ASP A 206 -10.22 3.91 1.41
C ASP A 206 -9.37 2.79 0.82
N VAL A 207 -10.02 1.83 0.18
CA VAL A 207 -9.41 0.62 -0.37
C VAL A 207 -9.09 0.78 -1.85
N ALA A 208 -8.29 -0.14 -2.39
CA ALA A 208 -8.00 -0.20 -3.81
C ALA A 208 -9.29 -0.36 -4.64
N ALA A 209 -9.31 0.22 -5.85
CA ALA A 209 -10.52 0.38 -6.64
C ALA A 209 -11.28 -0.92 -6.91
N PHE A 210 -10.58 -2.04 -7.10
CA PHE A 210 -11.22 -3.31 -7.40
C PHE A 210 -11.54 -4.17 -6.18
N VAL A 211 -11.09 -3.77 -4.98
CA VAL A 211 -11.31 -4.56 -3.78
C VAL A 211 -12.68 -4.26 -3.20
N GLN A 212 -13.47 -5.30 -3.02
CA GLN A 212 -14.82 -5.20 -2.44
C GLN A 212 -14.86 -5.65 -0.98
N ASP A 213 -13.91 -6.47 -0.54
CA ASP A 213 -13.82 -6.93 0.85
C ASP A 213 -13.02 -5.94 1.70
N LYS A 214 -13.69 -4.91 2.18
CA LYS A 214 -13.08 -3.88 3.04
C LYS A 214 -12.57 -4.46 4.36
N GLY A 215 -13.14 -5.56 4.82
CA GLY A 215 -12.70 -6.22 6.04
C GLY A 215 -11.27 -6.73 5.95
N ARG A 216 -10.83 -7.15 4.77
CA ARG A 216 -9.44 -7.61 4.54
C ARG A 216 -8.45 -6.45 4.58
N ILE A 217 -8.82 -5.30 4.06
CA ILE A 217 -7.97 -4.11 4.05
C ILE A 217 -7.92 -3.46 5.44
N ALA A 218 -9.01 -3.54 6.19
CA ALA A 218 -9.12 -2.94 7.51
C ALA A 218 -8.42 -3.73 8.63
N VAL A 219 -7.66 -4.77 8.31
CA VAL A 219 -6.84 -5.50 9.29
C VAL A 219 -5.77 -4.57 9.87
N TYR A 220 -5.53 -4.65 11.16
CA TYR A 220 -4.46 -3.95 11.85
C TYR A 220 -3.32 -4.90 12.16
N TYR A 221 -2.13 -4.61 11.64
CA TYR A 221 -0.99 -5.52 11.79
C TYR A 221 -0.19 -5.30 13.08
N GLY A 222 -0.39 -4.18 13.74
CA GLY A 222 0.36 -3.87 14.96
C GLY A 222 1.84 -3.58 14.72
N ALA A 223 2.17 -3.02 13.54
CA ALA A 223 3.54 -2.82 13.12
C ALA A 223 4.18 -1.54 13.67
N LEU A 224 3.38 -0.55 14.06
CA LEU A 224 3.88 0.76 14.44
C LEU A 224 4.40 0.81 15.88
N GLN A 225 5.61 1.32 16.05
CA GLN A 225 6.20 1.56 17.38
C GLN A 225 5.54 2.70 18.12
N VAL A 226 4.90 3.63 17.40
CA VAL A 226 4.18 4.77 18.01
C VAL A 226 3.09 4.35 18.99
N TYR A 227 2.56 3.14 18.84
CA TYR A 227 1.56 2.58 19.76
C TYR A 227 2.17 1.81 20.94
N GLY A 228 3.47 1.69 21.00
CA GLY A 228 4.20 0.98 22.06
C GLY A 228 4.75 -0.36 21.61
#